data_3ee0d0a415eddd518dcdfdd806b5fbaa
#
_entry.id   3ee0d0a415eddd518dcdfdd806b5fbaa
#
_cell.length_a   1.000
_cell.length_b   1.000
_cell.length_c   1.000
_cell.angle_alpha   90.00
_cell.angle_beta   90.00
_cell.angle_gamma   90.00
#
_symmetry.space_group_name_H-M   'P 1'
#
loop_
_entity.id
_entity.type
_entity.pdbx_description
1 polymer ?
#
loop_
_entity_poly.entity_id
_entity_poly.type
_entity_poly.pdbx_seq_one_letter_code
_entity_poly.pdbx_strand_id
1 'polypeptide(L)'
;MAKAAKTKKKTKGEWDEGLFALNRNAAGIDVGNADHYVAVPIGRDPEPVQTFGSFTSDLHRMAQWLKACRVETVVMQATGVYWIALFQILESYGFQVNVVNARHTKTLQGRKTDVLECQWLQKLHTFGLLNNSFRPPEEIQILRTYLRQRENLVTAASTCIQHMQKTLTQMNVQLANVISDISGVTGMAILRAIVAGERDTERLATYKHNRVRASREEIARSLEGNWREELLFVLEQSLQLYDLYVEKIAACDQQIERHLKTMTSKLEPVQPSDPIALSAPREQPRFNLKDQLCRITGVDLTRVAGLEVQTVQTIISEVGVDMSRWNTEKQFASWLGLCPDNRISGGKVLKSGTRHVVNRAATALRLAAWSLIRSQSALGANFRRLRSKLGAPKAITAMAHKLARLIYRMMKFGADYVDKGMAAYESKYRQQQMKWLAKQAASLNLQLIPAQEITS
;
A
#
# COMPACT_ATOMS: atom_id res chain seq x y z
N MET A 1 -41.82 32.80 -49.24
CA MET A 1 -42.23 31.48 -48.73
C MET A 1 -40.98 30.67 -48.34
N ALA A 2 -40.60 30.68 -47.10
CA ALA A 2 -39.47 29.96 -46.63
C ALA A 2 -39.99 28.69 -45.89
N LYS A 3 -39.63 27.50 -46.38
CA LYS A 3 -39.95 26.22 -45.73
C LYS A 3 -39.05 26.01 -44.53
N ALA A 4 -39.64 25.94 -43.34
CA ALA A 4 -38.98 25.55 -42.10
C ALA A 4 -38.57 24.07 -42.16
N ALA A 5 -37.28 23.81 -42.04
CA ALA A 5 -36.75 22.46 -41.86
C ALA A 5 -37.06 21.98 -40.44
N LYS A 6 -37.90 20.94 -40.34
CA LYS A 6 -38.15 20.22 -39.06
C LYS A 6 -36.89 19.46 -38.68
N THR A 7 -36.19 19.95 -37.64
CA THR A 7 -35.14 19.20 -36.96
C THR A 7 -35.77 18.01 -36.25
N LYS A 8 -35.53 16.80 -36.74
CA LYS A 8 -35.89 15.55 -36.03
C LYS A 8 -35.13 15.51 -34.70
N LYS A 9 -35.84 15.53 -33.57
CA LYS A 9 -35.29 15.19 -32.26
C LYS A 9 -34.79 13.77 -32.35
N LYS A 10 -33.47 13.55 -32.28
CA LYS A 10 -32.88 12.22 -32.13
C LYS A 10 -33.38 11.62 -30.80
N THR A 11 -34.04 10.51 -30.89
CA THR A 11 -34.49 9.71 -29.76
C THR A 11 -33.30 9.14 -29.04
N LYS A 12 -33.37 9.06 -27.70
CA LYS A 12 -32.32 8.69 -26.72
C LYS A 12 -31.86 7.23 -26.81
N GLY A 13 -31.82 6.61 -27.99
CA GLY A 13 -31.46 5.19 -28.21
C GLY A 13 -30.40 4.92 -29.28
N GLU A 14 -30.02 5.96 -30.07
CA GLU A 14 -29.21 5.76 -31.31
C GLU A 14 -27.69 5.69 -31.13
N TRP A 15 -27.20 5.43 -29.90
CA TRP A 15 -25.75 5.28 -29.65
C TRP A 15 -25.23 3.85 -29.90
N ASP A 16 -26.12 2.87 -30.12
CA ASP A 16 -25.80 1.45 -30.14
C ASP A 16 -25.53 0.87 -31.53
N GLU A 17 -25.80 1.61 -32.60
CA GLU A 17 -25.75 1.10 -33.98
C GLU A 17 -24.32 0.84 -34.54
N GLY A 18 -23.28 0.99 -33.73
CA GLY A 18 -21.89 0.75 -34.18
C GLY A 18 -20.99 0.06 -33.16
N LEU A 19 -21.46 -0.25 -31.95
CA LEU A 19 -20.66 -0.87 -30.90
C LEU A 19 -20.97 -2.37 -30.80
N PHE A 20 -19.94 -3.20 -30.91
CA PHE A 20 -20.07 -4.64 -30.71
C PHE A 20 -20.21 -4.96 -29.22
N ALA A 21 -21.29 -5.63 -28.82
CA ALA A 21 -21.52 -6.05 -27.44
C ALA A 21 -20.58 -7.21 -27.08
N LEU A 22 -19.60 -6.93 -26.23
CA LEU A 22 -18.62 -7.91 -25.74
C LEU A 22 -19.24 -8.83 -24.68
N ASN A 23 -20.03 -8.26 -23.76
CA ASN A 23 -20.68 -8.96 -22.65
C ASN A 23 -22.21 -8.82 -22.80
N ARG A 24 -22.82 -9.67 -23.61
CA ARG A 24 -24.27 -9.60 -23.90
C ARG A 24 -25.16 -9.91 -22.69
N ASN A 25 -24.65 -10.72 -21.75
CA ASN A 25 -25.35 -11.19 -20.56
C ASN A 25 -24.82 -10.46 -19.31
N ALA A 26 -24.65 -9.14 -19.39
CA ALA A 26 -24.06 -8.32 -18.35
C ALA A 26 -25.11 -7.63 -17.49
N ALA A 27 -24.93 -7.62 -16.16
CA ALA A 27 -25.68 -6.78 -15.23
C ALA A 27 -24.78 -5.68 -14.65
N GLY A 28 -25.41 -4.54 -14.28
CA GLY A 28 -24.77 -3.45 -13.58
C GLY A 28 -25.41 -3.21 -12.24
N ILE A 29 -24.60 -3.09 -11.19
CA ILE A 29 -25.07 -2.87 -9.82
C ILE A 29 -24.51 -1.55 -9.29
N ASP A 30 -25.37 -0.65 -8.89
CA ASP A 30 -25.02 0.46 -8.02
C ASP A 30 -25.18 0.03 -6.55
N VAL A 31 -24.07 0.10 -5.81
CA VAL A 31 -23.98 -0.46 -4.45
C VAL A 31 -24.17 0.65 -3.43
N GLY A 32 -25.32 0.63 -2.75
CA GLY A 32 -25.61 1.48 -1.60
C GLY A 32 -25.33 0.79 -0.26
N ASN A 33 -25.55 1.51 0.83
CA ASN A 33 -25.44 0.99 2.20
C ASN A 33 -26.66 0.13 2.58
N ALA A 34 -27.87 0.59 2.27
CA ALA A 34 -29.12 -0.08 2.60
C ALA A 34 -29.70 -0.83 1.39
N ASP A 35 -29.63 -0.22 0.22
CA ASP A 35 -30.23 -0.73 -1.00
C ASP A 35 -29.22 -0.80 -2.13
N HIS A 36 -29.42 -1.78 -3.00
CA HIS A 36 -28.63 -2.00 -4.22
C HIS A 36 -29.56 -1.91 -5.44
N TYR A 37 -29.21 -1.08 -6.41
CA TYR A 37 -29.94 -0.95 -7.66
C TYR A 37 -29.27 -1.79 -8.74
N VAL A 38 -30.04 -2.68 -9.36
CA VAL A 38 -29.50 -3.69 -10.29
C VAL A 38 -30.19 -3.58 -11.64
N ALA A 39 -29.40 -3.39 -12.70
CA ALA A 39 -29.89 -3.34 -14.08
C ALA A 39 -29.45 -4.59 -14.85
N VAL A 40 -30.39 -5.21 -15.56
CA VAL A 40 -30.17 -6.31 -16.52
C VAL A 40 -30.47 -5.83 -17.94
N PRO A 41 -30.08 -6.58 -19.00
CA PRO A 41 -30.40 -6.23 -20.37
C PRO A 41 -31.94 -6.20 -20.59
N ILE A 42 -32.38 -5.24 -21.39
CA ILE A 42 -33.80 -5.09 -21.78
C ILE A 42 -34.30 -6.41 -22.39
N GLY A 43 -35.51 -6.83 -21.99
CA GLY A 43 -36.14 -8.06 -22.47
C GLY A 43 -35.77 -9.33 -21.67
N ARG A 44 -34.96 -9.21 -20.60
CA ARG A 44 -34.66 -10.32 -19.69
C ARG A 44 -35.66 -10.44 -18.55
N ASP A 45 -36.27 -9.31 -18.19
CA ASP A 45 -37.33 -9.20 -17.19
C ASP A 45 -38.28 -8.07 -17.59
N PRO A 46 -39.58 -8.13 -17.29
CA PRO A 46 -40.53 -7.02 -17.51
C PRO A 46 -40.06 -5.73 -16.83
N GLU A 47 -39.44 -5.84 -15.64
CA GLU A 47 -38.81 -4.76 -14.91
C GLU A 47 -37.27 -4.92 -14.92
N PRO A 48 -36.58 -4.39 -15.94
CA PRO A 48 -35.14 -4.65 -16.13
C PRO A 48 -34.26 -3.94 -15.10
N VAL A 49 -34.84 -3.13 -14.20
CA VAL A 49 -34.15 -2.52 -13.05
C VAL A 49 -34.93 -2.88 -11.79
N GLN A 50 -34.28 -3.57 -10.85
CA GLN A 50 -34.86 -3.90 -9.54
C GLN A 50 -33.97 -3.39 -8.40
N THR A 51 -34.60 -3.20 -7.26
CA THR A 51 -33.96 -2.77 -6.01
C THR A 51 -33.97 -3.93 -5.01
N PHE A 52 -32.83 -4.19 -4.38
CA PHE A 52 -32.68 -5.22 -3.36
C PHE A 52 -32.06 -4.62 -2.10
N GLY A 53 -32.53 -5.06 -0.93
CA GLY A 53 -31.92 -4.68 0.34
C GLY A 53 -30.51 -5.27 0.52
N SER A 54 -29.83 -4.82 1.56
CA SER A 54 -28.46 -5.24 1.90
C SER A 54 -28.39 -6.47 2.83
N PHE A 55 -29.52 -7.01 3.28
CA PHE A 55 -29.51 -8.21 4.12
C PHE A 55 -29.10 -9.44 3.30
N THR A 56 -28.46 -10.39 3.97
CA THR A 56 -27.95 -11.62 3.30
C THR A 56 -29.02 -12.32 2.47
N SER A 57 -30.26 -12.43 2.98
CA SER A 57 -31.40 -13.01 2.24
C SER A 57 -31.72 -12.23 0.96
N ASP A 58 -31.63 -10.92 0.99
CA ASP A 58 -31.88 -10.07 -0.18
C ASP A 58 -30.78 -10.23 -1.23
N LEU A 59 -29.53 -10.35 -0.80
CA LEU A 59 -28.40 -10.60 -1.69
C LEU A 59 -28.51 -11.97 -2.40
N HIS A 60 -28.98 -13.00 -1.67
CA HIS A 60 -29.28 -14.30 -2.29
C HIS A 60 -30.47 -14.21 -3.24
N ARG A 61 -31.53 -13.48 -2.91
CA ARG A 61 -32.66 -13.22 -3.81
C ARG A 61 -32.22 -12.49 -5.08
N MET A 62 -31.36 -11.47 -4.95
CA MET A 62 -30.72 -10.79 -6.10
C MET A 62 -29.96 -11.77 -6.98
N ALA A 63 -29.12 -12.63 -6.40
CA ALA A 63 -28.34 -13.61 -7.14
C ALA A 63 -29.25 -14.61 -7.91
N GLN A 64 -30.33 -15.08 -7.28
CA GLN A 64 -31.34 -15.94 -7.91
C GLN A 64 -32.05 -15.23 -9.08
N TRP A 65 -32.46 -13.98 -8.90
CA TRP A 65 -33.08 -13.18 -9.95
C TRP A 65 -32.13 -12.94 -11.12
N LEU A 66 -30.86 -12.63 -10.85
CA LEU A 66 -29.83 -12.51 -11.91
C LEU A 66 -29.63 -13.82 -12.69
N LYS A 67 -29.71 -14.99 -12.03
CA LYS A 67 -29.70 -16.30 -12.72
C LYS A 67 -30.93 -16.50 -13.59
N ALA A 68 -32.13 -16.16 -13.09
CA ALA A 68 -33.37 -16.22 -13.87
C ALA A 68 -33.29 -15.32 -15.11
N CYS A 69 -32.68 -14.16 -15.02
CA CYS A 69 -32.41 -13.24 -16.12
C CYS A 69 -31.26 -13.70 -17.06
N ARG A 70 -30.66 -14.89 -16.83
CA ARG A 70 -29.54 -15.44 -17.60
C ARG A 70 -28.33 -14.52 -17.67
N VAL A 71 -28.03 -13.83 -16.57
CA VAL A 71 -26.82 -13.03 -16.42
C VAL A 71 -25.62 -13.95 -16.20
N GLU A 72 -24.49 -13.64 -16.80
CA GLU A 72 -23.22 -14.37 -16.67
C GLU A 72 -22.17 -13.53 -15.96
N THR A 73 -22.15 -12.23 -16.26
CA THR A 73 -21.16 -11.31 -15.71
C THR A 73 -21.81 -10.09 -15.11
N VAL A 74 -21.26 -9.66 -13.98
CA VAL A 74 -21.78 -8.54 -13.18
C VAL A 74 -20.69 -7.49 -12.99
N VAL A 75 -21.06 -6.23 -13.11
CA VAL A 75 -20.18 -5.12 -12.73
C VAL A 75 -20.78 -4.33 -11.59
N MET A 76 -19.94 -3.94 -10.62
CA MET A 76 -20.32 -3.10 -9.49
C MET A 76 -19.26 -2.05 -9.19
N GLN A 77 -19.66 -0.95 -8.56
CA GLN A 77 -18.72 0.07 -8.08
C GLN A 77 -18.11 -0.31 -6.74
N ALA A 78 -16.82 0.00 -6.53
CA ALA A 78 -16.13 -0.14 -5.24
C ALA A 78 -16.49 1.05 -4.33
N THR A 79 -17.71 1.07 -3.79
CA THR A 79 -18.18 2.08 -2.84
C THR A 79 -17.94 1.60 -1.41
N GLY A 80 -17.02 2.24 -0.69
CA GLY A 80 -16.69 1.86 0.69
C GLY A 80 -16.33 0.38 0.84
N VAL A 81 -17.02 -0.30 1.76
CA VAL A 81 -16.88 -1.75 2.03
C VAL A 81 -18.14 -2.54 1.62
N TYR A 82 -19.21 -1.87 1.23
CA TYR A 82 -20.53 -2.45 1.02
C TYR A 82 -20.58 -3.50 -0.12
N TRP A 83 -19.70 -3.39 -1.09
CA TRP A 83 -19.61 -4.32 -2.22
C TRP A 83 -19.03 -5.68 -1.86
N ILE A 84 -18.34 -5.84 -0.69
CA ILE A 84 -17.56 -7.05 -0.38
C ILE A 84 -18.44 -8.26 -0.17
N ALA A 85 -19.48 -8.16 0.67
CA ALA A 85 -20.40 -9.26 0.93
C ALA A 85 -21.18 -9.65 -0.34
N LEU A 86 -21.68 -8.65 -1.07
CA LEU A 86 -22.35 -8.86 -2.35
C LEU A 86 -21.45 -9.56 -3.37
N PHE A 87 -20.18 -9.14 -3.48
CA PHE A 87 -19.22 -9.78 -4.35
C PHE A 87 -19.06 -11.27 -4.03
N GLN A 88 -18.85 -11.62 -2.75
CA GLN A 88 -18.66 -13.01 -2.32
C GLN A 88 -19.87 -13.88 -2.60
N ILE A 89 -21.08 -13.36 -2.35
CA ILE A 89 -22.32 -14.09 -2.66
C ILE A 89 -22.46 -14.30 -4.16
N LEU A 90 -22.29 -13.28 -4.98
CA LEU A 90 -22.39 -13.42 -6.44
C LEU A 90 -21.33 -14.38 -6.99
N GLU A 91 -20.11 -14.34 -6.49
CA GLU A 91 -19.03 -15.27 -6.86
C GLU A 91 -19.41 -16.72 -6.50
N SER A 92 -20.03 -16.96 -5.32
CA SER A 92 -20.49 -18.30 -4.90
C SER A 92 -21.60 -18.87 -5.79
N TYR A 93 -22.38 -18.00 -6.43
CA TYR A 93 -23.36 -18.40 -7.47
C TYR A 93 -22.72 -18.60 -8.85
N GLY A 94 -21.41 -18.43 -9.01
CA GLY A 94 -20.67 -18.63 -10.24
C GLY A 94 -20.81 -17.50 -11.26
N PHE A 95 -21.11 -16.28 -10.82
CA PHE A 95 -21.05 -15.10 -11.69
C PHE A 95 -19.59 -14.63 -11.87
N GLN A 96 -19.27 -14.15 -13.07
CA GLN A 96 -18.05 -13.38 -13.27
C GLN A 96 -18.24 -11.96 -12.75
N VAL A 97 -17.73 -11.66 -11.55
CA VAL A 97 -17.94 -10.38 -10.90
C VAL A 97 -16.78 -9.42 -11.15
N ASN A 98 -17.10 -8.23 -11.66
CA ASN A 98 -16.16 -7.17 -11.96
C ASN A 98 -16.40 -5.97 -11.03
N VAL A 99 -15.35 -5.56 -10.32
CA VAL A 99 -15.39 -4.38 -9.44
C VAL A 99 -14.66 -3.23 -10.12
N VAL A 100 -15.29 -2.08 -10.25
CA VAL A 100 -14.73 -0.92 -10.94
C VAL A 100 -14.60 0.28 -10.02
N ASN A 101 -13.61 1.13 -10.30
CA ASN A 101 -13.44 2.35 -9.54
C ASN A 101 -14.45 3.41 -9.99
N ALA A 102 -15.21 3.97 -9.05
CA ALA A 102 -16.20 5.01 -9.28
C ALA A 102 -15.66 6.24 -10.04
N ARG A 103 -14.38 6.54 -9.97
CA ARG A 103 -13.76 7.63 -10.76
C ARG A 103 -13.81 7.39 -12.26
N HIS A 104 -13.79 6.13 -12.71
CA HIS A 104 -13.82 5.80 -14.13
C HIS A 104 -15.23 5.87 -14.72
N THR A 105 -16.25 5.80 -13.87
CA THR A 105 -17.66 5.83 -14.28
C THR A 105 -18.29 7.21 -14.22
N LYS A 106 -17.72 8.15 -13.42
CA LYS A 106 -18.24 9.52 -13.18
C LYS A 106 -17.97 10.54 -14.28
N THR A 107 -17.43 10.14 -15.42
CA THR A 107 -16.93 11.06 -16.46
C THR A 107 -18.04 11.80 -17.25
N LEU A 108 -19.32 11.48 -17.04
CA LEU A 108 -20.42 12.12 -17.74
C LEU A 108 -21.36 12.83 -16.75
N GLN A 109 -21.45 14.16 -16.90
CA GLN A 109 -22.35 14.99 -16.11
C GLN A 109 -23.83 14.69 -16.42
N GLY A 110 -24.70 14.77 -15.41
CA GLY A 110 -26.15 14.72 -15.58
C GLY A 110 -26.88 13.47 -15.07
N ARG A 111 -26.20 12.52 -14.40
CA ARG A 111 -26.83 11.38 -13.78
C ARG A 111 -26.94 11.58 -12.28
N LYS A 112 -28.20 11.65 -11.82
CA LYS A 112 -28.49 11.96 -10.41
C LYS A 112 -29.32 10.88 -9.71
N THR A 113 -29.57 9.73 -10.36
CA THR A 113 -30.36 8.65 -9.75
C THR A 113 -29.62 7.32 -9.85
N ASP A 114 -29.73 6.51 -8.81
CA ASP A 114 -29.12 5.20 -8.68
C ASP A 114 -29.58 4.24 -9.81
N VAL A 115 -30.84 4.38 -10.24
CA VAL A 115 -31.40 3.68 -11.42
C VAL A 115 -30.61 3.97 -12.69
N LEU A 116 -30.30 5.24 -12.96
CA LEU A 116 -29.52 5.61 -14.12
C LEU A 116 -28.06 5.19 -14.00
N GLU A 117 -27.54 5.11 -12.77
CA GLU A 117 -26.15 4.71 -12.52
C GLU A 117 -25.97 3.20 -12.75
N CYS A 118 -26.87 2.34 -12.24
CA CYS A 118 -26.80 0.89 -12.48
C CYS A 118 -27.00 0.54 -13.97
N GLN A 119 -27.93 1.20 -14.67
CA GLN A 119 -28.12 1.04 -16.12
C GLN A 119 -26.89 1.43 -16.91
N TRP A 120 -26.22 2.52 -16.50
CA TRP A 120 -25.00 2.95 -17.15
C TRP A 120 -23.84 2.01 -16.94
N LEU A 121 -23.67 1.49 -15.71
CA LEU A 121 -22.68 0.47 -15.42
C LEU A 121 -22.90 -0.75 -16.29
N GLN A 122 -24.15 -1.23 -16.37
CA GLN A 122 -24.53 -2.34 -17.21
C GLN A 122 -24.15 -2.08 -18.68
N LYS A 123 -24.49 -0.90 -19.23
CA LYS A 123 -24.19 -0.52 -20.60
C LYS A 123 -22.67 -0.45 -20.87
N LEU A 124 -21.91 0.21 -20.01
CA LEU A 124 -20.45 0.29 -20.14
C LEU A 124 -19.80 -1.09 -20.08
N HIS A 125 -20.33 -1.95 -19.22
CA HIS A 125 -19.82 -3.33 -19.09
C HIS A 125 -20.16 -4.19 -20.31
N THR A 126 -21.36 -4.05 -20.86
CA THR A 126 -21.77 -4.71 -22.09
C THR A 126 -20.79 -4.43 -23.24
N PHE A 127 -20.32 -3.22 -23.38
CA PHE A 127 -19.37 -2.85 -24.45
C PHE A 127 -17.90 -2.99 -24.06
N GLY A 128 -17.58 -3.57 -22.88
CA GLY A 128 -16.20 -3.79 -22.43
C GLY A 128 -15.41 -2.51 -22.16
N LEU A 129 -16.06 -1.41 -21.87
CA LEU A 129 -15.44 -0.09 -21.66
C LEU A 129 -14.93 0.14 -20.22
N LEU A 130 -15.09 -0.84 -19.35
CA LEU A 130 -14.70 -0.78 -17.94
C LEU A 130 -13.46 -1.62 -17.66
N ASN A 131 -12.51 -1.04 -16.93
CA ASN A 131 -11.35 -1.75 -16.42
C ASN A 131 -11.64 -2.32 -15.03
N ASN A 132 -11.53 -3.63 -14.89
CA ASN A 132 -11.70 -4.31 -13.62
C ASN A 132 -10.59 -3.93 -12.62
N SER A 133 -10.98 -3.67 -11.37
CA SER A 133 -10.08 -3.41 -10.27
C SER A 133 -9.37 -4.70 -9.85
N PHE A 134 -8.11 -4.56 -9.43
CA PHE A 134 -7.36 -5.70 -8.93
C PHE A 134 -7.89 -6.16 -7.57
N ARG A 135 -8.28 -7.42 -7.50
CA ARG A 135 -8.57 -8.13 -6.25
C ARG A 135 -7.57 -9.30 -6.13
N PRO A 136 -6.77 -9.34 -5.05
CA PRO A 136 -5.87 -10.48 -4.84
C PRO A 136 -6.65 -11.73 -4.46
N PRO A 137 -6.05 -12.94 -4.54
CA PRO A 137 -6.62 -14.17 -4.05
C PRO A 137 -7.05 -14.08 -2.58
N GLU A 138 -7.97 -14.95 -2.17
CA GLU A 138 -8.57 -14.93 -0.83
C GLU A 138 -7.54 -15.01 0.29
N GLU A 139 -6.55 -15.90 0.17
CA GLU A 139 -5.45 -16.02 1.14
C GLU A 139 -4.69 -14.70 1.36
N ILE A 140 -4.51 -13.92 0.30
CA ILE A 140 -3.89 -12.58 0.39
C ILE A 140 -4.84 -11.55 1.00
N GLN A 141 -6.14 -11.68 0.77
CA GLN A 141 -7.13 -10.79 1.40
C GLN A 141 -7.21 -11.02 2.91
N ILE A 142 -7.15 -12.28 3.37
CA ILE A 142 -7.08 -12.66 4.78
C ILE A 142 -5.81 -12.05 5.40
N LEU A 143 -4.64 -12.26 4.79
CA LEU A 143 -3.37 -11.68 5.23
C LEU A 143 -3.45 -10.16 5.34
N ARG A 144 -4.02 -9.51 4.33
CA ARG A 144 -4.24 -8.06 4.29
C ARG A 144 -5.10 -7.57 5.45
N THR A 145 -6.14 -8.32 5.80
CA THR A 145 -7.04 -7.96 6.91
C THR A 145 -6.30 -7.98 8.25
N TYR A 146 -5.54 -9.03 8.54
CA TYR A 146 -4.74 -9.11 9.76
C TYR A 146 -3.66 -8.02 9.83
N LEU A 147 -2.96 -7.76 8.73
CA LEU A 147 -1.93 -6.74 8.69
C LEU A 147 -2.48 -5.32 8.89
N ARG A 148 -3.63 -5.01 8.31
CA ARG A 148 -4.28 -3.71 8.50
C ARG A 148 -4.76 -3.52 9.94
N GLN A 149 -5.29 -4.57 10.55
CA GLN A 149 -5.65 -4.55 11.97
C GLN A 149 -4.41 -4.32 12.85
N ARG A 150 -3.32 -5.05 12.58
CA ARG A 150 -2.05 -4.85 13.28
C ARG A 150 -1.55 -3.41 13.17
N GLU A 151 -1.57 -2.84 11.98
CA GLU A 151 -1.14 -1.45 11.72
C GLU A 151 -1.99 -0.43 12.48
N ASN A 152 -3.32 -0.64 12.55
CA ASN A 152 -4.21 0.21 13.33
C ASN A 152 -3.85 0.14 14.83
N LEU A 153 -3.58 -1.05 15.35
CA LEU A 153 -3.19 -1.24 16.76
C LEU A 153 -1.83 -0.61 17.08
N VAL A 154 -0.84 -0.73 16.17
CA VAL A 154 0.47 -0.07 16.32
C VAL A 154 0.31 1.46 16.33
N THR A 155 -0.54 2.00 15.47
CA THR A 155 -0.84 3.43 15.43
C THR A 155 -1.50 3.90 16.74
N ALA A 156 -2.46 3.13 17.27
CA ALA A 156 -3.11 3.43 18.53
C ALA A 156 -2.13 3.37 19.72
N ALA A 157 -1.26 2.35 19.76
CA ALA A 157 -0.19 2.25 20.78
C ALA A 157 0.77 3.46 20.72
N SER A 158 1.14 3.90 19.52
CA SER A 158 1.99 5.09 19.33
C SER A 158 1.32 6.37 19.84
N THR A 159 0.00 6.48 19.68
CA THR A 159 -0.78 7.59 20.25
C THR A 159 -0.75 7.59 21.78
N CYS A 160 -0.83 6.40 22.41
CA CYS A 160 -0.68 6.29 23.86
C CYS A 160 0.69 6.76 24.34
N ILE A 161 1.78 6.44 23.62
CA ILE A 161 3.13 6.93 23.92
C ILE A 161 3.17 8.45 23.88
N GLN A 162 2.58 9.07 22.87
CA GLN A 162 2.51 10.54 22.77
C GLN A 162 1.72 11.16 23.94
N HIS A 163 0.61 10.53 24.36
CA HIS A 163 -0.16 10.96 25.51
C HIS A 163 0.67 10.87 26.79
N MET A 164 1.36 9.76 27.04
CA MET A 164 2.24 9.60 28.21
C MET A 164 3.35 10.67 28.20
N GLN A 165 4.02 10.91 27.07
CA GLN A 165 5.05 11.96 26.95
C GLN A 165 4.48 13.36 27.26
N LYS A 166 3.31 13.68 26.69
CA LYS A 166 2.64 14.96 26.93
C LYS A 166 2.31 15.13 28.42
N THR A 167 1.76 14.10 29.06
CA THR A 167 1.36 14.11 30.46
C THR A 167 2.58 14.30 31.37
N LEU A 168 3.68 13.60 31.13
CA LEU A 168 4.95 13.80 31.85
C LEU A 168 5.44 15.25 31.70
N THR A 169 5.43 15.78 30.48
CA THR A 169 5.85 17.16 30.22
C THR A 169 4.98 18.18 30.96
N GLN A 170 3.66 17.95 31.08
CA GLN A 170 2.75 18.80 31.84
C GLN A 170 3.03 18.79 33.36
N MET A 171 3.60 17.69 33.87
CA MET A 171 4.10 17.59 35.26
C MET A 171 5.54 18.09 35.41
N ASN A 172 6.13 18.66 34.37
CA ASN A 172 7.56 19.02 34.28
C ASN A 172 8.53 17.84 34.48
N VAL A 173 8.06 16.60 34.21
CA VAL A 173 8.91 15.41 34.21
C VAL A 173 9.54 15.28 32.81
N GLN A 174 10.84 15.53 32.72
CA GLN A 174 11.58 15.69 31.46
C GLN A 174 12.29 14.38 31.01
N LEU A 175 11.75 13.24 31.38
CA LEU A 175 12.35 11.92 31.09
C LEU A 175 12.68 11.71 29.61
N ALA A 176 11.83 12.19 28.69
CA ALA A 176 12.05 12.10 27.25
C ALA A 176 13.26 12.88 26.73
N ASN A 177 13.83 13.80 27.52
CA ASN A 177 15.02 14.54 27.16
C ASN A 177 16.33 13.79 27.51
N VAL A 178 16.25 12.80 28.37
CA VAL A 178 17.43 12.03 28.83
C VAL A 178 17.45 10.60 28.35
N ILE A 179 16.29 10.02 28.01
CA ILE A 179 16.19 8.70 27.37
C ILE A 179 15.60 8.85 25.95
N SER A 180 16.13 8.07 25.02
CA SER A 180 15.73 8.15 23.60
C SER A 180 14.31 7.63 23.33
N ASP A 181 13.79 6.77 24.19
CA ASP A 181 12.49 6.12 24.02
C ASP A 181 11.87 5.79 25.38
N ILE A 182 10.76 6.46 25.71
CA ILE A 182 10.03 6.19 26.96
C ILE A 182 9.31 4.84 26.94
N SER A 183 9.03 4.29 25.75
CA SER A 183 8.41 2.96 25.60
C SER A 183 9.43 1.81 25.71
N GLY A 184 10.73 2.12 25.83
CA GLY A 184 11.80 1.17 26.08
C GLY A 184 11.78 0.59 27.49
N VAL A 185 12.69 -0.37 27.76
CA VAL A 185 12.75 -1.08 29.06
C VAL A 185 12.84 -0.13 30.24
N THR A 186 13.77 0.83 30.21
CA THR A 186 13.97 1.83 31.29
C THR A 186 12.73 2.73 31.45
N GLY A 187 12.23 3.30 30.34
CA GLY A 187 11.10 4.22 30.40
C GLY A 187 9.84 3.55 30.93
N MET A 188 9.52 2.36 30.45
CA MET A 188 8.33 1.62 30.91
C MET A 188 8.45 1.17 32.36
N ALA A 189 9.64 0.78 32.83
CA ALA A 189 9.84 0.45 34.24
C ALA A 189 9.61 1.67 35.15
N ILE A 190 10.14 2.84 34.76
CA ILE A 190 9.93 4.11 35.47
C ILE A 190 8.46 4.48 35.45
N LEU A 191 7.78 4.46 34.29
CA LEU A 191 6.37 4.82 34.16
C LEU A 191 5.47 3.95 35.03
N ARG A 192 5.72 2.63 35.07
CA ARG A 192 4.97 1.70 35.93
C ARG A 192 5.21 1.99 37.40
N ALA A 193 6.45 2.28 37.81
CA ALA A 193 6.75 2.65 39.19
C ALA A 193 6.07 3.98 39.59
N ILE A 194 6.04 4.99 38.71
CA ILE A 194 5.33 6.24 38.91
C ILE A 194 3.82 5.99 39.13
N VAL A 195 3.20 5.20 38.28
CA VAL A 195 1.77 4.84 38.40
C VAL A 195 1.51 4.03 39.67
N ALA A 196 2.45 3.17 40.10
CA ALA A 196 2.37 2.42 41.35
C ALA A 196 2.58 3.30 42.62
N GLY A 197 2.83 4.61 42.47
CA GLY A 197 2.93 5.55 43.57
C GLY A 197 4.37 5.92 43.96
N GLU A 198 5.41 5.40 43.27
CA GLU A 198 6.79 5.81 43.55
C GLU A 198 7.04 7.27 43.13
N ARG A 199 7.69 8.05 44.01
CA ARG A 199 8.00 9.47 43.76
C ARG A 199 9.47 9.79 44.06
N ASP A 200 10.20 8.87 44.69
CA ASP A 200 11.62 9.02 44.95
C ASP A 200 12.40 8.92 43.63
N THR A 201 12.93 10.04 43.19
CA THR A 201 13.64 10.15 41.92
C THR A 201 14.89 9.29 41.85
N GLU A 202 15.61 9.11 42.97
CA GLU A 202 16.77 8.24 43.04
C GLU A 202 16.38 6.77 42.89
N ARG A 203 15.27 6.32 43.53
CA ARG A 203 14.74 4.99 43.33
C ARG A 203 14.28 4.78 41.90
N LEU A 204 13.55 5.72 41.31
CA LEU A 204 13.13 5.67 39.92
C LEU A 204 14.32 5.56 38.96
N ALA A 205 15.43 6.27 39.24
CA ALA A 205 16.66 6.20 38.44
C ALA A 205 17.38 4.84 38.52
N THR A 206 17.08 3.99 39.52
CA THR A 206 17.65 2.64 39.60
C THR A 206 17.16 1.70 38.48
N TYR A 207 16.01 2.00 37.86
CA TYR A 207 15.48 1.23 36.72
C TYR A 207 16.28 1.46 35.42
N LYS A 208 17.34 2.27 35.46
CA LYS A 208 18.22 2.51 34.31
C LYS A 208 18.83 1.22 33.80
N HIS A 209 18.58 0.89 32.53
CA HIS A 209 19.24 -0.21 31.82
C HIS A 209 20.64 0.23 31.33
N ASN A 210 21.60 -0.70 31.29
CA ASN A 210 23.01 -0.45 30.92
C ASN A 210 23.22 0.21 29.56
N ARG A 211 22.27 0.07 28.61
CA ARG A 211 22.33 0.69 27.29
C ARG A 211 21.94 2.17 27.28
N VAL A 212 21.37 2.72 28.35
CA VAL A 212 20.99 4.13 28.45
C VAL A 212 22.25 4.94 28.72
N ARG A 213 22.51 5.95 27.91
CA ARG A 213 23.74 6.78 28.00
C ARG A 213 23.71 7.76 29.17
N ALA A 214 22.52 8.32 29.47
CA ALA A 214 22.36 9.27 30.58
C ALA A 214 22.79 8.65 31.91
N SER A 215 23.37 9.42 32.80
CA SER A 215 23.74 8.99 34.15
C SER A 215 22.49 8.78 35.03
N ARG A 216 22.63 8.10 36.18
CA ARG A 216 21.51 7.97 37.13
C ARG A 216 21.07 9.33 37.67
N GLU A 217 22.05 10.20 37.98
CA GLU A 217 21.84 11.56 38.47
C GLU A 217 21.08 12.41 37.45
N GLU A 218 21.41 12.28 36.16
CA GLU A 218 20.66 12.96 35.08
C GLU A 218 19.22 12.47 34.96
N ILE A 219 19.01 11.15 35.11
CA ILE A 219 17.67 10.56 35.12
C ILE A 219 16.89 11.02 36.33
N ALA A 220 17.48 10.98 37.56
CA ALA A 220 16.84 11.44 38.77
C ALA A 220 16.42 12.90 38.66
N ARG A 221 17.30 13.78 38.21
CA ARG A 221 16.97 15.19 37.95
C ARG A 221 15.86 15.39 36.93
N SER A 222 15.80 14.56 35.91
CA SER A 222 14.75 14.64 34.90
C SER A 222 13.35 14.23 35.41
N LEU A 223 13.33 13.55 36.55
CA LEU A 223 12.12 13.06 37.20
C LEU A 223 11.62 14.00 38.31
N GLU A 224 12.37 15.07 38.61
CA GLU A 224 11.92 16.13 39.51
C GLU A 224 10.75 16.88 38.84
N GLY A 225 9.53 16.68 39.34
CA GLY A 225 8.33 17.24 38.72
C GLY A 225 7.24 17.56 39.72
N ASN A 226 6.16 18.17 39.25
CA ASN A 226 4.96 18.46 40.01
C ASN A 226 3.91 17.32 39.77
N TRP A 227 3.83 16.43 40.75
CA TRP A 227 2.96 15.26 40.68
C TRP A 227 1.49 15.62 40.94
N ARG A 228 0.73 15.89 39.86
CA ARG A 228 -0.68 16.25 39.90
C ARG A 228 -1.55 15.00 39.70
N GLU A 229 -2.50 14.79 40.60
CA GLU A 229 -3.35 13.58 40.63
C GLU A 229 -4.11 13.35 39.32
N GLU A 230 -4.68 14.40 38.75
CA GLU A 230 -5.42 14.30 37.49
C GLU A 230 -4.52 13.91 36.30
N LEU A 231 -3.25 14.32 36.30
CA LEU A 231 -2.29 13.95 35.28
C LEU A 231 -1.73 12.55 35.49
N LEU A 232 -1.56 12.14 36.76
CA LEU A 232 -1.22 10.75 37.09
C LEU A 232 -2.31 9.77 36.64
N PHE A 233 -3.58 10.14 36.85
CA PHE A 233 -4.71 9.37 36.34
C PHE A 233 -4.66 9.23 34.81
N VAL A 234 -4.41 10.32 34.06
CA VAL A 234 -4.28 10.27 32.58
C VAL A 234 -3.09 9.42 32.15
N LEU A 235 -1.97 9.48 32.89
CA LEU A 235 -0.79 8.66 32.63
C LEU A 235 -1.12 7.17 32.82
N GLU A 236 -1.79 6.81 33.90
CA GLU A 236 -2.21 5.44 34.18
C GLU A 236 -3.13 4.89 33.09
N GLN A 237 -4.16 5.64 32.69
CA GLN A 237 -5.06 5.25 31.61
C GLN A 237 -4.31 5.02 30.28
N SER A 238 -3.38 5.91 29.95
CA SER A 238 -2.60 5.81 28.73
C SER A 238 -1.66 4.60 28.76
N LEU A 239 -1.09 4.27 29.93
CA LEU A 239 -0.23 3.11 30.14
C LEU A 239 -0.99 1.80 30.02
N GLN A 240 -2.17 1.69 30.65
CA GLN A 240 -3.03 0.52 30.59
C GLN A 240 -3.50 0.24 29.15
N LEU A 241 -3.93 1.27 28.41
CA LEU A 241 -4.30 1.17 27.00
C LEU A 241 -3.11 0.73 26.15
N TYR A 242 -1.93 1.29 26.40
CA TYR A 242 -0.72 0.89 25.70
C TYR A 242 -0.41 -0.60 25.90
N ASP A 243 -0.44 -1.11 27.14
CA ASP A 243 -0.19 -2.52 27.45
C ASP A 243 -1.25 -3.43 26.77
N LEU A 244 -2.52 -3.02 26.75
CA LEU A 244 -3.58 -3.71 26.01
C LEU A 244 -3.27 -3.77 24.50
N TYR A 245 -2.87 -2.66 23.89
CA TYR A 245 -2.54 -2.66 22.47
C TYR A 245 -1.34 -3.57 22.16
N VAL A 246 -0.32 -3.60 23.02
CA VAL A 246 0.82 -4.51 22.87
C VAL A 246 0.39 -5.98 22.91
N GLU A 247 -0.53 -6.34 23.80
CA GLU A 247 -1.13 -7.69 23.84
C GLU A 247 -1.87 -8.02 22.53
N LYS A 248 -2.74 -7.10 22.06
CA LYS A 248 -3.51 -7.29 20.82
C LYS A 248 -2.64 -7.35 19.57
N ILE A 249 -1.54 -6.59 19.53
CA ILE A 249 -0.54 -6.68 18.46
C ILE A 249 0.10 -8.07 18.44
N ALA A 250 0.47 -8.62 19.62
CA ALA A 250 1.01 -9.96 19.71
C ALA A 250 0.02 -11.04 19.23
N ALA A 251 -1.27 -10.89 19.56
CA ALA A 251 -2.32 -11.76 19.05
C ALA A 251 -2.47 -11.69 17.52
N CYS A 252 -2.37 -10.48 16.94
CA CYS A 252 -2.34 -10.32 15.48
C CYS A 252 -1.12 -11.01 14.85
N ASP A 253 0.06 -10.88 15.48
CA ASP A 253 1.29 -11.53 14.99
C ASP A 253 1.13 -13.06 14.93
N GLN A 254 0.50 -13.65 15.95
CA GLN A 254 0.21 -15.09 15.97
C GLN A 254 -0.75 -15.51 14.83
N GLN A 255 -1.79 -14.71 14.55
CA GLN A 255 -2.72 -15.01 13.46
C GLN A 255 -2.02 -14.87 12.09
N ILE A 256 -1.19 -13.83 11.92
CA ILE A 256 -0.41 -13.62 10.71
C ILE A 256 0.54 -14.80 10.47
N GLU A 257 1.29 -15.22 11.51
CA GLU A 257 2.20 -16.36 11.42
C GLU A 257 1.46 -17.65 11.05
N ARG A 258 0.34 -17.93 11.75
CA ARG A 258 -0.50 -19.11 11.48
C ARG A 258 -0.99 -19.10 10.03
N HIS A 259 -1.50 -17.98 9.56
CA HIS A 259 -2.00 -17.85 8.20
C HIS A 259 -0.88 -17.98 7.16
N LEU A 260 0.28 -17.34 7.38
CA LEU A 260 1.43 -17.51 6.49
C LEU A 260 1.85 -18.98 6.38
N LYS A 261 1.82 -19.75 7.48
CA LYS A 261 2.16 -21.19 7.48
C LYS A 261 1.18 -22.04 6.61
N THR A 262 -0.09 -21.63 6.47
CA THR A 262 -1.06 -22.34 5.60
C THR A 262 -0.87 -22.04 4.12
N MET A 263 -0.21 -20.95 3.76
CA MET A 263 0.01 -20.57 2.37
C MET A 263 1.00 -21.53 1.68
N THR A 264 0.76 -21.80 0.41
CA THR A 264 1.60 -22.69 -0.40
C THR A 264 3.05 -22.24 -0.43
N SER A 265 3.98 -23.15 -0.14
CA SER A 265 5.42 -22.92 -0.22
C SER A 265 5.89 -23.03 -1.68
N LYS A 266 6.74 -22.10 -2.10
CA LYS A 266 7.49 -22.17 -3.36
C LYS A 266 8.95 -22.66 -3.17
N LEU A 267 9.38 -22.79 -1.92
CA LEU A 267 10.69 -23.33 -1.55
C LEU A 267 10.51 -24.59 -0.74
N GLU A 268 11.48 -25.50 -0.81
CA GLU A 268 11.56 -26.63 0.11
C GLU A 268 11.69 -26.14 1.56
N PRO A 269 11.24 -26.93 2.56
CA PRO A 269 11.31 -26.52 3.95
C PRO A 269 12.76 -26.23 4.36
N VAL A 270 13.07 -24.98 4.63
CA VAL A 270 14.33 -24.59 5.25
C VAL A 270 14.21 -24.86 6.76
N GLN A 271 15.28 -25.37 7.39
CA GLN A 271 15.31 -25.54 8.85
C GLN A 271 14.96 -24.21 9.53
N PRO A 272 14.15 -24.23 10.60
CA PRO A 272 13.77 -23.02 11.31
C PRO A 272 15.03 -22.29 11.80
N SER A 273 15.17 -21.04 11.42
CA SER A 273 16.16 -20.15 12.04
C SER A 273 15.76 -19.85 13.49
N ASP A 274 16.75 -19.52 14.32
CA ASP A 274 16.57 -19.26 15.74
C ASP A 274 15.40 -18.34 16.07
N PRO A 275 14.67 -18.55 17.17
CA PRO A 275 13.57 -17.70 17.58
C PRO A 275 14.06 -16.27 17.81
N ILE A 276 13.28 -15.30 17.31
CA ILE A 276 13.60 -13.88 17.49
C ILE A 276 13.58 -13.55 18.98
N ALA A 277 14.67 -12.96 19.46
CA ALA A 277 14.81 -12.58 20.85
C ALA A 277 13.65 -11.67 21.30
N LEU A 278 13.16 -11.87 22.52
CA LEU A 278 12.09 -11.05 23.16
C LEU A 278 12.42 -9.56 23.24
N SER A 279 13.66 -9.17 22.95
CA SER A 279 14.17 -7.80 22.91
C SER A 279 14.01 -7.09 21.54
N ALA A 280 13.36 -7.72 20.54
CA ALA A 280 13.14 -7.08 19.26
C ALA A 280 12.26 -5.82 19.40
N PRO A 281 12.47 -4.76 18.58
CA PRO A 281 11.59 -3.59 18.55
C PRO A 281 10.14 -4.02 18.40
N ARG A 282 9.24 -3.40 19.17
CA ARG A 282 7.80 -3.77 19.24
C ARG A 282 7.06 -3.63 17.91
N GLU A 283 7.60 -2.85 17.00
CA GLU A 283 7.09 -2.68 15.64
C GLU A 283 7.33 -3.93 14.76
N GLN A 284 8.29 -4.79 15.14
CA GLN A 284 8.60 -6.01 14.41
C GLN A 284 7.75 -7.19 14.91
N PRO A 285 7.25 -8.03 13.98
CA PRO A 285 6.56 -9.26 14.34
C PRO A 285 7.44 -10.19 15.19
N ARG A 286 6.84 -10.87 16.17
CA ARG A 286 7.53 -11.76 17.11
C ARG A 286 7.82 -13.17 16.55
N PHE A 287 7.88 -13.30 15.23
CA PHE A 287 8.20 -14.55 14.54
C PHE A 287 9.14 -14.26 13.35
N ASN A 288 9.76 -15.29 12.80
CA ASN A 288 10.66 -15.11 11.66
C ASN A 288 9.87 -14.83 10.37
N LEU A 289 9.44 -13.57 10.23
CA LEU A 289 8.68 -13.09 9.08
C LEU A 289 9.48 -13.22 7.77
N LYS A 290 10.81 -13.02 7.81
CA LYS A 290 11.67 -13.09 6.62
C LYS A 290 11.58 -14.46 5.97
N ASP A 291 11.76 -15.53 6.74
CA ASP A 291 11.74 -16.90 6.22
C ASP A 291 10.36 -17.27 5.68
N GLN A 292 9.27 -16.82 6.34
CA GLN A 292 7.92 -17.05 5.84
C GLN A 292 7.69 -16.34 4.51
N LEU A 293 8.15 -15.10 4.36
CA LEU A 293 8.03 -14.36 3.09
C LEU A 293 8.87 -15.00 1.98
N CYS A 294 10.11 -15.42 2.29
CA CYS A 294 10.94 -16.14 1.32
C CYS A 294 10.28 -17.44 0.87
N ARG A 295 9.70 -18.20 1.82
CA ARG A 295 9.01 -19.47 1.56
C ARG A 295 7.85 -19.31 0.57
N ILE A 296 6.97 -18.31 0.76
CA ILE A 296 5.78 -18.10 -0.08
C ILE A 296 6.10 -17.40 -1.41
N THR A 297 7.15 -16.59 -1.47
CA THR A 297 7.54 -15.89 -2.71
C THR A 297 8.52 -16.68 -3.58
N GLY A 298 9.29 -17.61 -2.98
CA GLY A 298 10.35 -18.35 -3.65
C GLY A 298 11.67 -17.58 -3.76
N VAL A 299 11.75 -16.34 -3.24
CA VAL A 299 12.92 -15.46 -3.35
C VAL A 299 13.09 -14.58 -2.13
N ASP A 300 14.32 -14.24 -1.77
CA ASP A 300 14.63 -13.27 -0.71
C ASP A 300 14.62 -11.83 -1.25
N LEU A 301 13.48 -11.17 -1.16
CA LEU A 301 13.32 -9.77 -1.58
C LEU A 301 14.09 -8.79 -0.69
N THR A 302 14.45 -9.17 0.54
CA THR A 302 15.20 -8.30 1.47
C THR A 302 16.66 -8.12 1.06
N ARG A 303 17.16 -8.92 0.11
CA ARG A 303 18.48 -8.72 -0.50
C ARG A 303 18.57 -7.42 -1.32
N VAL A 304 17.42 -6.87 -1.74
CA VAL A 304 17.38 -5.60 -2.45
C VAL A 304 17.54 -4.45 -1.45
N ALA A 305 18.58 -3.68 -1.57
CA ALA A 305 18.84 -2.54 -0.70
C ALA A 305 17.61 -1.60 -0.64
N GLY A 306 17.22 -1.24 0.57
CA GLY A 306 16.04 -0.42 0.88
C GLY A 306 14.75 -1.22 1.07
N LEU A 307 14.73 -2.54 0.82
CA LEU A 307 13.57 -3.40 1.10
C LEU A 307 13.76 -4.14 2.43
N GLU A 308 13.21 -3.59 3.49
CA GLU A 308 13.12 -4.26 4.78
C GLU A 308 11.98 -5.27 4.81
N VAL A 309 12.01 -6.21 5.76
CA VAL A 309 11.05 -7.31 5.87
C VAL A 309 9.60 -6.80 5.93
N GLN A 310 9.33 -5.74 6.69
CA GLN A 310 8.00 -5.13 6.79
C GLN A 310 7.54 -4.47 5.49
N THR A 311 8.47 -3.85 4.75
CA THR A 311 8.20 -3.32 3.41
C THR A 311 7.81 -4.43 2.45
N VAL A 312 8.53 -5.54 2.47
CA VAL A 312 8.24 -6.74 1.67
C VAL A 312 6.87 -7.30 2.03
N GLN A 313 6.57 -7.45 3.33
CA GLN A 313 5.27 -7.91 3.82
C GLN A 313 4.13 -7.02 3.30
N THR A 314 4.28 -5.71 3.39
CA THR A 314 3.28 -4.74 2.88
C THR A 314 3.06 -4.92 1.38
N ILE A 315 4.14 -5.07 0.60
CA ILE A 315 4.05 -5.26 -0.85
C ILE A 315 3.32 -6.57 -1.16
N ILE A 316 3.70 -7.68 -0.53
CA ILE A 316 3.07 -8.99 -0.74
C ILE A 316 1.57 -8.96 -0.39
N SER A 317 1.20 -8.33 0.72
CA SER A 317 -0.22 -8.20 1.12
C SER A 317 -1.08 -7.41 0.13
N GLU A 318 -0.48 -6.52 -0.66
CA GLU A 318 -1.19 -5.71 -1.64
C GLU A 318 -1.14 -6.29 -3.08
N VAL A 319 -0.09 -7.03 -3.39
CA VAL A 319 0.16 -7.55 -4.75
C VAL A 319 -0.15 -9.05 -4.85
N GLY A 320 0.09 -9.79 -3.77
CA GLY A 320 0.09 -11.26 -3.76
C GLY A 320 1.43 -11.83 -4.19
N VAL A 321 1.46 -13.16 -4.35
CA VAL A 321 2.67 -13.91 -4.71
C VAL A 321 2.69 -14.32 -6.20
N ASP A 322 1.59 -14.13 -6.92
CA ASP A 322 1.45 -14.46 -8.34
C ASP A 322 1.61 -13.22 -9.21
N MET A 323 2.63 -13.24 -10.08
CA MET A 323 2.92 -12.17 -11.04
C MET A 323 2.35 -12.44 -12.44
N SER A 324 1.59 -13.53 -12.65
CA SER A 324 1.07 -13.92 -13.98
C SER A 324 0.12 -12.87 -14.56
N ARG A 325 -0.62 -12.18 -13.70
CA ARG A 325 -1.57 -11.12 -14.09
C ARG A 325 -0.90 -9.97 -14.86
N TRP A 326 0.35 -9.68 -14.60
CA TRP A 326 1.10 -8.66 -15.34
C TRP A 326 2.03 -9.34 -16.33
N ASN A 327 1.79 -9.15 -17.63
CA ASN A 327 2.64 -9.75 -18.66
C ASN A 327 4.06 -9.19 -18.61
N THR A 328 4.24 -7.93 -18.21
CA THR A 328 5.53 -7.25 -18.18
C THR A 328 5.74 -6.44 -16.89
N GLU A 329 7.01 -6.24 -16.52
CA GLU A 329 7.41 -5.35 -15.43
C GLU A 329 6.91 -3.90 -15.60
N LYS A 330 6.72 -3.45 -16.85
CA LYS A 330 6.18 -2.13 -17.17
C LYS A 330 4.69 -2.03 -16.82
N GLN A 331 3.91 -3.08 -17.11
CA GLN A 331 2.50 -3.14 -16.73
C GLN A 331 2.33 -3.14 -15.21
N PHE A 332 3.15 -3.91 -14.49
CA PHE A 332 3.17 -3.91 -13.02
C PHE A 332 3.48 -2.52 -12.44
N ALA A 333 4.55 -1.87 -12.90
CA ALA A 333 4.91 -0.52 -12.45
C ALA A 333 3.85 0.53 -12.82
N SER A 334 3.18 0.38 -13.96
CA SER A 334 2.06 1.24 -14.37
C SER A 334 0.84 1.04 -13.47
N TRP A 335 0.52 -0.21 -13.12
CA TRP A 335 -0.56 -0.51 -12.19
C TRP A 335 -0.32 0.13 -10.81
N LEU A 336 0.91 0.11 -10.32
CA LEU A 336 1.33 0.81 -9.09
C LEU A 336 1.27 2.34 -9.19
N GLY A 337 1.02 2.92 -10.38
CA GLY A 337 1.04 4.37 -10.58
C GLY A 337 2.43 4.99 -10.48
N LEU A 338 3.48 4.23 -10.79
CA LEU A 338 4.88 4.67 -10.74
C LEU A 338 5.44 5.06 -12.11
N CYS A 339 4.68 4.86 -13.18
CA CYS A 339 5.05 5.28 -14.53
C CYS A 339 4.65 6.74 -14.80
N PRO A 340 5.38 7.47 -15.66
CA PRO A 340 4.96 8.78 -16.14
C PRO A 340 3.60 8.71 -16.84
N ASP A 341 2.73 9.69 -16.55
CA ASP A 341 1.41 9.90 -17.15
C ASP A 341 1.39 11.28 -17.81
N ASN A 342 2.22 11.45 -18.84
CA ASN A 342 2.36 12.71 -19.55
C ASN A 342 1.17 12.90 -20.50
N ARG A 343 0.53 14.05 -20.43
CA ARG A 343 -0.46 14.49 -21.42
C ARG A 343 0.21 15.41 -22.42
N ILE A 344 0.17 15.05 -23.68
CA ILE A 344 0.78 15.79 -24.78
C ILE A 344 -0.33 16.15 -25.77
N SER A 345 -0.38 17.40 -26.21
CA SER A 345 -1.27 17.86 -27.27
C SER A 345 -0.49 18.81 -28.18
N GLY A 346 -0.59 18.61 -29.49
CA GLY A 346 0.11 19.43 -30.49
C GLY A 346 1.65 19.48 -30.27
N GLY A 347 2.26 18.39 -29.79
CA GLY A 347 3.70 18.33 -29.47
C GLY A 347 4.09 19.00 -28.14
N LYS A 348 3.16 19.69 -27.45
CA LYS A 348 3.41 20.33 -26.15
C LYS A 348 2.98 19.44 -24.99
N VAL A 349 3.86 19.33 -23.97
CA VAL A 349 3.53 18.61 -22.73
C VAL A 349 2.60 19.48 -21.89
N LEU A 350 1.30 19.12 -21.83
CA LEU A 350 0.29 19.82 -21.03
C LEU A 350 0.40 19.48 -19.55
N LYS A 351 0.75 18.24 -19.25
CA LYS A 351 0.91 17.74 -17.88
C LYS A 351 2.03 16.71 -17.85
N SER A 352 2.93 16.85 -16.87
CA SER A 352 3.93 15.83 -16.55
C SER A 352 3.75 15.35 -15.13
N GLY A 353 3.94 14.08 -14.89
CA GLY A 353 3.84 13.47 -13.55
C GLY A 353 3.43 12.02 -13.63
N THR A 354 3.08 11.44 -12.50
CA THR A 354 2.52 10.09 -12.43
C THR A 354 1.03 10.14 -12.18
N ARG A 355 0.32 9.07 -12.55
CA ARG A 355 -1.09 8.91 -12.22
C ARG A 355 -1.26 8.89 -10.70
N HIS A 356 -2.26 9.61 -10.19
CA HIS A 356 -2.59 9.58 -8.77
C HIS A 356 -3.30 8.25 -8.45
N VAL A 357 -2.60 7.38 -7.75
CA VAL A 357 -3.11 6.07 -7.31
C VAL A 357 -2.90 5.96 -5.81
N VAL A 358 -3.95 5.63 -5.07
CA VAL A 358 -3.88 5.27 -3.67
C VAL A 358 -3.56 3.77 -3.59
N ASN A 359 -2.28 3.43 -3.46
CA ASN A 359 -1.81 2.06 -3.39
C ASN A 359 -0.71 1.95 -2.32
N ARG A 360 -0.94 1.11 -1.31
CA ARG A 360 -0.02 0.93 -0.18
C ARG A 360 1.33 0.37 -0.61
N ALA A 361 1.36 -0.57 -1.57
CA ALA A 361 2.62 -1.09 -2.11
C ALA A 361 3.44 0.02 -2.80
N ALA A 362 2.79 0.92 -3.54
CA ALA A 362 3.48 2.06 -4.14
C ALA A 362 4.01 3.05 -3.09
N THR A 363 3.28 3.24 -1.98
CA THR A 363 3.73 4.06 -0.84
C THR A 363 4.93 3.41 -0.16
N ALA A 364 4.87 2.12 0.14
CA ALA A 364 5.98 1.35 0.71
C ALA A 364 7.24 1.41 -0.16
N LEU A 365 7.08 1.29 -1.49
CA LEU A 365 8.19 1.42 -2.44
C LEU A 365 8.79 2.84 -2.47
N ARG A 366 7.99 3.89 -2.29
CA ARG A 366 8.51 5.27 -2.19
C ARG A 366 9.28 5.49 -0.90
N LEU A 367 8.83 4.92 0.21
CA LEU A 367 9.57 4.96 1.49
C LEU A 367 10.88 4.18 1.39
N ALA A 368 10.84 2.98 0.80
CA ALA A 368 12.04 2.18 0.50
C ALA A 368 13.02 2.93 -0.41
N ALA A 369 12.53 3.64 -1.42
CA ALA A 369 13.37 4.47 -2.28
C ALA A 369 14.01 5.64 -1.51
N TRP A 370 13.28 6.25 -0.58
CA TRP A 370 13.80 7.33 0.25
C TRP A 370 14.91 6.86 1.20
N SER A 371 14.80 5.67 1.80
CA SER A 371 15.81 5.10 2.71
C SER A 371 17.17 4.89 2.03
N LEU A 372 17.20 4.75 0.69
CA LEU A 372 18.42 4.57 -0.09
C LEU A 372 19.37 5.78 -0.08
N ILE A 373 18.95 6.94 0.44
CA ILE A 373 19.78 8.16 0.44
C ILE A 373 21.14 7.96 1.14
N ARG A 374 21.15 7.17 2.21
CA ARG A 374 22.37 6.87 3.01
C ARG A 374 22.99 5.52 2.65
N SER A 375 22.40 4.75 1.72
CA SER A 375 22.88 3.42 1.36
C SER A 375 24.15 3.50 0.51
N GLN A 376 25.13 2.65 0.82
CA GLN A 376 26.36 2.45 0.05
C GLN A 376 26.18 1.47 -1.12
N SER A 377 24.97 1.03 -1.38
CA SER A 377 24.62 0.14 -2.48
C SER A 377 24.67 0.83 -3.86
N ALA A 378 24.68 0.04 -4.91
CA ALA A 378 24.52 0.53 -6.29
C ALA A 378 23.18 1.28 -6.49
N LEU A 379 22.11 0.85 -5.79
CA LEU A 379 20.83 1.54 -5.80
C LEU A 379 20.90 2.89 -5.08
N GLY A 380 21.64 2.96 -3.95
CA GLY A 380 21.87 4.22 -3.24
C GLY A 380 22.63 5.24 -4.08
N ALA A 381 23.72 4.83 -4.76
CA ALA A 381 24.47 5.68 -5.68
C ALA A 381 23.57 6.19 -6.83
N ASN A 382 22.77 5.31 -7.42
CA ASN A 382 21.78 5.68 -8.44
C ASN A 382 20.76 6.70 -7.91
N PHE A 383 20.23 6.49 -6.71
CA PHE A 383 19.23 7.39 -6.11
C PHE A 383 19.82 8.79 -5.88
N ARG A 384 21.03 8.91 -5.30
CA ARG A 384 21.69 10.21 -5.07
C ARG A 384 21.88 10.98 -6.38
N ARG A 385 22.28 10.29 -7.46
CA ARG A 385 22.40 10.90 -8.79
C ARG A 385 21.05 11.35 -9.36
N LEU A 386 20.01 10.51 -9.27
CA LEU A 386 18.67 10.90 -9.73
C LEU A 386 18.18 12.11 -8.95
N ARG A 387 18.42 12.16 -7.64
CA ARG A 387 18.03 13.28 -6.77
C ARG A 387 18.73 14.60 -7.18
N SER A 388 20.02 14.55 -7.45
CA SER A 388 20.78 15.71 -7.93
C SER A 388 20.24 16.25 -9.27
N LYS A 389 19.84 15.34 -10.19
CA LYS A 389 19.35 15.73 -11.53
C LYS A 389 17.88 16.15 -11.55
N LEU A 390 17.00 15.48 -10.82
CA LEU A 390 15.53 15.58 -10.96
C LEU A 390 14.84 16.23 -9.75
N GLY A 391 15.56 16.44 -8.66
CA GLY A 391 15.00 16.79 -7.36
C GLY A 391 14.42 15.56 -6.63
N ALA A 392 14.16 15.69 -5.31
CA ALA A 392 13.79 14.59 -4.44
C ALA A 392 12.47 13.89 -4.86
N PRO A 393 11.34 14.57 -5.11
CA PRO A 393 10.07 13.88 -5.40
C PRO A 393 10.10 13.02 -6.66
N LYS A 394 10.72 13.52 -7.72
CA LYS A 394 10.86 12.79 -8.98
C LYS A 394 11.85 11.63 -8.86
N ALA A 395 12.95 11.83 -8.12
CA ALA A 395 13.94 10.78 -7.87
C ALA A 395 13.37 9.63 -7.05
N ILE A 396 12.59 9.92 -6.00
CA ILE A 396 11.88 8.91 -5.19
C ILE A 396 10.99 8.06 -6.08
N THR A 397 10.17 8.70 -6.92
CA THR A 397 9.25 7.97 -7.81
C THR A 397 10.00 7.13 -8.85
N ALA A 398 11.07 7.66 -9.45
CA ALA A 398 11.90 6.93 -10.41
C ALA A 398 12.61 5.73 -9.77
N MET A 399 13.07 5.86 -8.52
CA MET A 399 13.68 4.76 -7.78
C MET A 399 12.63 3.74 -7.32
N ALA A 400 11.46 4.17 -6.85
CA ALA A 400 10.33 3.27 -6.53
C ALA A 400 9.90 2.45 -7.77
N HIS A 401 9.85 3.07 -8.94
CA HIS A 401 9.63 2.37 -10.21
C HIS A 401 10.71 1.32 -10.48
N LYS A 402 11.98 1.63 -10.21
CA LYS A 402 13.08 0.67 -10.39
C LYS A 402 12.97 -0.50 -9.40
N LEU A 403 12.66 -0.24 -8.14
CA LEU A 403 12.43 -1.26 -7.12
C LEU A 403 11.25 -2.18 -7.51
N ALA A 404 10.14 -1.62 -7.98
CA ALA A 404 8.99 -2.40 -8.46
C ALA A 404 9.38 -3.38 -9.58
N ARG A 405 10.19 -2.93 -10.54
CA ARG A 405 10.68 -3.80 -11.63
C ARG A 405 11.60 -4.92 -11.14
N LEU A 406 12.45 -4.64 -10.16
CA LEU A 406 13.30 -5.66 -9.54
C LEU A 406 12.44 -6.72 -8.83
N ILE A 407 11.50 -6.31 -8.00
CA ILE A 407 10.56 -7.21 -7.31
C ILE A 407 9.81 -8.10 -8.32
N TYR A 408 9.26 -7.49 -9.38
CA TYR A 408 8.57 -8.25 -10.41
C TYR A 408 9.46 -9.33 -11.04
N ARG A 409 10.72 -8.99 -11.39
CA ARG A 409 11.66 -9.94 -11.98
C ARG A 409 12.02 -11.07 -11.03
N MET A 410 12.30 -10.73 -9.77
CA MET A 410 12.62 -11.72 -8.74
C MET A 410 11.45 -12.68 -8.54
N MET A 411 10.24 -12.17 -8.35
CA MET A 411 9.06 -13.00 -8.07
C MET A 411 8.59 -13.82 -9.28
N LYS A 412 8.70 -13.28 -10.49
CA LYS A 412 8.22 -13.97 -11.71
C LYS A 412 9.19 -14.98 -12.27
N PHE A 413 10.50 -14.68 -12.21
CA PHE A 413 11.54 -15.47 -12.87
C PHE A 413 12.51 -16.14 -11.90
N GLY A 414 12.31 -15.99 -10.58
CA GLY A 414 13.26 -16.47 -9.59
C GLY A 414 14.63 -15.78 -9.68
N ALA A 415 14.71 -14.59 -10.29
CA ALA A 415 15.96 -13.91 -10.53
C ALA A 415 16.59 -13.44 -9.23
N ASP A 416 17.82 -13.85 -8.96
CA ASP A 416 18.60 -13.36 -7.85
C ASP A 416 19.05 -11.92 -8.05
N TYR A 417 18.94 -11.13 -6.99
CA TYR A 417 19.51 -9.80 -6.95
C TYR A 417 20.88 -9.83 -6.28
N VAL A 418 21.90 -9.39 -7.04
CA VAL A 418 23.26 -9.19 -6.53
C VAL A 418 23.58 -7.70 -6.56
N ASP A 419 23.81 -7.09 -5.40
CA ASP A 419 24.29 -5.72 -5.33
C ASP A 419 25.77 -5.67 -5.68
N LYS A 420 26.06 -4.99 -6.78
CA LYS A 420 27.45 -4.79 -7.25
C LYS A 420 28.22 -3.70 -6.48
N GLY A 421 27.54 -3.05 -5.52
CA GLY A 421 28.10 -1.97 -4.73
C GLY A 421 28.18 -0.61 -5.46
N MET A 422 28.44 0.43 -4.69
CA MET A 422 28.52 1.82 -5.18
C MET A 422 29.66 2.01 -6.18
N ALA A 423 30.85 1.50 -5.88
CA ALA A 423 32.03 1.66 -6.71
C ALA A 423 31.84 1.09 -8.14
N ALA A 424 31.27 -0.12 -8.24
CA ALA A 424 30.97 -0.74 -9.52
C ALA A 424 29.92 0.05 -10.33
N TYR A 425 28.92 0.62 -9.65
CA TYR A 425 27.93 1.47 -10.28
C TYR A 425 28.57 2.76 -10.82
N GLU A 426 29.41 3.42 -10.05
CA GLU A 426 30.08 4.66 -10.42
C GLU A 426 31.07 4.46 -11.58
N SER A 427 31.86 3.38 -11.53
CA SER A 427 32.75 3.00 -12.62
C SER A 427 31.98 2.80 -13.94
N LYS A 428 30.91 1.99 -13.91
CA LYS A 428 30.06 1.77 -15.08
C LYS A 428 29.45 3.08 -15.62
N TYR A 429 29.03 3.96 -14.73
CA TYR A 429 28.45 5.24 -15.12
C TYR A 429 29.51 6.14 -15.78
N ARG A 430 30.72 6.22 -15.19
CA ARG A 430 31.84 6.98 -15.77
C ARG A 430 32.16 6.49 -17.17
N GLN A 431 32.21 5.18 -17.39
CA GLN A 431 32.38 4.59 -18.73
C GLN A 431 31.25 5.01 -19.70
N GLN A 432 30.00 5.04 -19.26
CA GLN A 432 28.88 5.50 -20.09
C GLN A 432 28.96 6.98 -20.41
N GLN A 433 29.38 7.82 -19.47
CA GLN A 433 29.62 9.23 -19.72
C GLN A 433 30.77 9.45 -20.75
N MET A 434 31.85 8.73 -20.62
CA MET A 434 32.96 8.81 -21.59
C MET A 434 32.49 8.42 -23.00
N LYS A 435 31.75 7.32 -23.14
CA LYS A 435 31.15 6.90 -24.43
C LYS A 435 30.21 7.95 -25.02
N TRP A 436 29.39 8.58 -24.17
CA TRP A 436 28.47 9.64 -24.61
C TRP A 436 29.23 10.88 -25.04
N LEU A 437 30.25 11.32 -24.28
CA LEU A 437 31.10 12.48 -24.63
C LEU A 437 31.84 12.21 -25.92
N ALA A 438 32.41 11.01 -26.10
CA ALA A 438 33.08 10.63 -27.35
C ALA A 438 32.14 10.72 -28.57
N LYS A 439 30.89 10.26 -28.41
CA LYS A 439 29.85 10.37 -29.47
C LYS A 439 29.51 11.85 -29.78
N GLN A 440 29.39 12.68 -28.75
CA GLN A 440 29.14 14.12 -28.93
C GLN A 440 30.34 14.82 -29.62
N ALA A 441 31.56 14.53 -29.18
CA ALA A 441 32.76 15.08 -29.79
C ALA A 441 32.86 14.69 -31.29
N ALA A 442 32.63 13.42 -31.59
CA ALA A 442 32.61 12.93 -32.98
C ALA A 442 31.55 13.63 -33.84
N SER A 443 30.37 13.95 -33.30
CA SER A 443 29.30 14.69 -34.01
C SER A 443 29.68 16.14 -34.33
N LEU A 444 30.71 16.67 -33.67
CA LEU A 444 31.25 18.02 -33.86
C LEU A 444 32.64 17.99 -34.56
N ASN A 445 33.05 16.84 -35.11
CA ASN A 445 34.39 16.60 -35.67
C ASN A 445 35.53 16.87 -34.67
N LEU A 446 35.32 16.62 -33.38
CA LEU A 446 36.30 16.75 -32.31
C LEU A 446 36.72 15.38 -31.77
N GLN A 447 37.90 15.26 -31.21
CA GLN A 447 38.36 14.08 -30.49
C GLN A 447 38.55 14.40 -29.01
N LEU A 448 38.16 13.45 -28.16
CA LEU A 448 38.43 13.53 -26.72
C LEU A 448 39.84 13.01 -26.45
N ILE A 449 40.67 13.86 -25.90
CA ILE A 449 42.02 13.52 -25.45
C ILE A 449 42.02 13.56 -23.91
N PRO A 450 42.55 12.54 -23.20
CA PRO A 450 42.72 12.60 -21.75
C PRO A 450 43.55 13.85 -21.37
N ALA A 451 43.08 14.59 -20.33
CA ALA A 451 43.92 15.66 -19.79
C ALA A 451 45.22 15.05 -19.28
N GLN A 452 46.35 15.52 -19.78
CA GLN A 452 47.66 15.18 -19.22
C GLN A 452 47.71 15.74 -17.78
N GLU A 453 48.15 14.94 -16.82
CA GLU A 453 48.45 15.46 -15.50
C GLU A 453 49.50 16.57 -15.68
N ILE A 454 49.10 17.80 -15.43
CA ILE A 454 50.03 18.92 -15.35
C ILE A 454 50.78 18.71 -14.05
N THR A 455 51.91 18.02 -14.12
CA THR A 455 52.88 17.98 -13.04
C THR A 455 53.46 19.39 -12.92
N SER A 456 52.93 20.13 -11.93
CA SER A 456 53.53 21.38 -11.43
C SER A 456 54.72 21.08 -10.53
#